data_7ab7f5f2c0d0cbbf6bd87a6ffec291a0
#
_entry.id   7ab7f5f2c0d0cbbf6bd87a6ffec291a0
#
_cell.length_a   1.000
_cell.length_b   1.000
_cell.length_c   1.000
_cell.angle_alpha   90.00
_cell.angle_beta   90.00
_cell.angle_gamma   90.00
#
_symmetry.space_group_name_H-M   'P 1'
#
loop_
_entity.id
_entity.type
_entity.pdbx_description
1 polymer ?
#
loop_
_entity_poly.entity_id
_entity_poly.type
_entity_poly.pdbx_seq_one_letter_code
_entity_poly.pdbx_strand_id
1 'polypeptide(L)'
;MFTGLVEMTGVLVKLHGEHLTLRPSKPFADPQYGESVAVNGCCLTLERELPGGTLEFFTLAETQRRTNLGRLKPGSLLNIERALRVGDRLGGHIVSGHIDAAAPVLDYRKMPDGDFELRVALPELLAPELVEKGSIAIDGVSLTVIEVGGDFFTVRLIPVTRSDTALVERTPGSLVNLEGDVIGKYVRRQFELRSGRAPEPKSDITMDTLREAGFL
;
A
#
# COMPACT_ATOMS: atom_id res chain seq x y z
N MET A 1 -6.96 -9.72 -2.72
CA MET A 1 -6.44 -9.11 -3.96
C MET A 1 -7.34 -7.94 -4.32
N PHE A 2 -6.78 -6.83 -4.80
CA PHE A 2 -7.44 -5.55 -5.05
C PHE A 2 -7.07 -5.04 -6.43
N THR A 3 -7.67 -3.93 -6.85
CA THR A 3 -7.44 -3.31 -8.17
C THR A 3 -6.68 -1.99 -8.08
N GLY A 4 -6.64 -1.38 -6.89
CA GLY A 4 -6.17 -0.02 -6.69
C GLY A 4 -7.19 1.05 -7.10
N LEU A 5 -8.45 0.67 -7.26
CA LEU A 5 -9.57 1.59 -7.46
C LEU A 5 -10.32 1.75 -6.14
N VAL A 6 -10.01 2.81 -5.43
CA VAL A 6 -10.61 3.13 -4.13
C VAL A 6 -12.14 3.24 -4.26
N GLU A 7 -12.88 2.48 -3.48
CA GLU A 7 -14.34 2.48 -3.51
C GLU A 7 -14.94 3.60 -2.66
N MET A 8 -14.25 3.92 -1.56
CA MET A 8 -14.68 4.95 -0.62
C MET A 8 -13.51 5.39 0.25
N THR A 9 -13.68 6.51 0.92
CA THR A 9 -12.82 6.90 2.04
C THR A 9 -13.46 6.54 3.38
N GLY A 10 -12.68 6.64 4.45
CA GLY A 10 -13.16 6.53 5.83
C GLY A 10 -12.29 7.36 6.76
N VAL A 11 -12.79 7.65 7.92
CA VAL A 11 -12.07 8.41 8.93
C VAL A 11 -11.57 7.48 10.01
N LEU A 12 -10.27 7.56 10.33
CA LEU A 12 -9.68 6.83 11.45
C LEU A 12 -10.32 7.30 12.76
N VAL A 13 -10.96 6.39 13.46
CA VAL A 13 -11.55 6.66 14.78
C VAL A 13 -10.52 6.39 15.88
N LYS A 14 -9.85 5.24 15.80
CA LYS A 14 -8.90 4.79 16.81
C LYS A 14 -7.94 3.77 16.24
N LEU A 15 -6.68 3.84 16.68
CA LEU A 15 -5.70 2.75 16.59
C LEU A 15 -5.25 2.44 18.00
N HIS A 16 -5.50 1.22 18.48
CA HIS A 16 -5.13 0.80 19.83
C HIS A 16 -4.71 -0.66 19.85
N GLY A 17 -3.46 -0.91 20.25
CA GLY A 17 -2.87 -2.23 20.12
C GLY A 17 -2.88 -2.67 18.66
N GLU A 18 -3.41 -3.85 18.41
CA GLU A 18 -3.54 -4.43 17.06
C GLU A 18 -4.91 -4.19 16.41
N HIS A 19 -5.73 -3.25 16.94
CA HIS A 19 -7.06 -2.95 16.41
C HIS A 19 -7.12 -1.53 15.83
N LEU A 20 -7.47 -1.46 14.55
CA LEU A 20 -7.74 -0.23 13.83
C LEU A 20 -9.25 -0.09 13.64
N THR A 21 -9.80 1.02 14.12
CA THR A 21 -11.23 1.32 14.00
C THR A 21 -11.41 2.51 13.08
N LEU A 22 -12.21 2.38 12.05
CA LEU A 22 -12.53 3.45 11.11
C LEU A 22 -14.03 3.57 10.86
N ARG A 23 -14.47 4.77 10.48
CA ARG A 23 -15.83 5.04 10.04
C ARG A 23 -15.80 5.28 8.54
N PRO A 24 -16.44 4.42 7.71
CA PRO A 24 -16.56 4.63 6.27
C PRO A 24 -17.35 5.89 5.95
N SER A 25 -17.06 6.55 4.82
CA SER A 25 -17.77 7.74 4.34
C SER A 25 -19.18 7.42 3.80
N LYS A 26 -19.43 6.17 3.47
CA LYS A 26 -20.74 5.64 3.04
C LYS A 26 -20.97 4.26 3.65
N PRO A 27 -22.22 3.74 3.69
CA PRO A 27 -22.51 2.42 4.22
C PRO A 27 -21.63 1.33 3.59
N PHE A 28 -21.02 0.51 4.43
CA PHE A 28 -20.26 -0.67 4.00
C PHE A 28 -21.25 -1.84 3.93
N ALA A 29 -21.61 -2.24 2.72
CA ALA A 29 -22.67 -3.22 2.53
C ALA A 29 -22.23 -4.61 2.96
N ASP A 30 -23.04 -5.28 3.82
CA ASP A 30 -22.85 -6.67 4.21
C ASP A 30 -21.41 -7.03 4.63
N PRO A 31 -20.86 -6.41 5.69
CA PRO A 31 -19.51 -6.68 6.17
C PRO A 31 -19.39 -8.12 6.71
N GLN A 32 -18.39 -8.87 6.23
CA GLN A 32 -18.20 -10.25 6.64
C GLN A 32 -16.98 -10.36 7.57
N TYR A 33 -17.12 -11.10 8.68
CA TYR A 33 -15.98 -11.47 9.52
C TYR A 33 -14.91 -12.22 8.70
N GLY A 34 -13.65 -11.80 8.83
CA GLY A 34 -12.54 -12.38 8.09
C GLY A 34 -12.36 -11.84 6.67
N GLU A 35 -13.22 -10.90 6.23
CA GLU A 35 -13.07 -10.25 4.94
C GLU A 35 -11.76 -9.46 4.84
N SER A 36 -11.08 -9.60 3.71
CA SER A 36 -9.91 -8.78 3.39
C SER A 36 -10.34 -7.44 2.80
N VAL A 37 -9.90 -6.35 3.41
CA VAL A 37 -10.15 -4.97 2.97
C VAL A 37 -8.81 -4.23 2.90
N ALA A 38 -8.54 -3.54 1.80
CA ALA A 38 -7.40 -2.64 1.69
C ALA A 38 -7.73 -1.31 2.39
N VAL A 39 -6.93 -0.96 3.40
CA VAL A 39 -7.00 0.31 4.13
C VAL A 39 -5.69 1.07 3.89
N ASN A 40 -5.74 2.20 3.18
CA ASN A 40 -4.56 2.85 2.62
C ASN A 40 -3.63 1.85 1.90
N GLY A 41 -4.20 0.93 1.14
CA GLY A 41 -3.49 -0.12 0.42
C GLY A 41 -3.06 -1.31 1.28
N CYS A 42 -3.10 -1.23 2.61
CA CYS A 42 -2.77 -2.35 3.48
C CYS A 42 -3.93 -3.35 3.52
N CYS A 43 -3.68 -4.61 3.17
CA CYS A 43 -4.64 -5.68 3.35
C CYS A 43 -4.82 -5.97 4.84
N LEU A 44 -5.99 -5.61 5.37
CA LEU A 44 -6.37 -5.87 6.76
C LEU A 44 -7.56 -6.83 6.80
N THR A 45 -7.69 -7.54 7.91
CA THR A 45 -8.80 -8.46 8.16
C THR A 45 -9.89 -7.75 8.95
N LEU A 46 -11.10 -7.70 8.40
CA LEU A 46 -12.28 -7.18 9.10
C LEU A 46 -12.67 -8.14 10.23
N GLU A 47 -12.71 -7.63 11.46
CA GLU A 47 -13.11 -8.41 12.63
C GLU A 47 -14.60 -8.23 12.94
N ARG A 48 -15.09 -7.01 12.86
CA ARG A 48 -16.52 -6.74 13.14
C ARG A 48 -16.96 -5.35 12.71
N GLU A 49 -18.24 -5.22 12.52
CA GLU A 49 -18.91 -3.94 12.48
C GLU A 49 -19.37 -3.57 13.90
N LEU A 50 -19.08 -2.33 14.30
CA LEU A 50 -19.48 -1.75 15.57
C LEU A 50 -20.75 -0.89 15.38
N PRO A 51 -21.49 -0.57 16.47
CA PRO A 51 -22.65 0.30 16.38
C PRO A 51 -22.35 1.62 15.63
N GLY A 52 -23.26 2.00 14.74
CA GLY A 52 -23.11 3.20 13.90
C GLY A 52 -22.29 2.99 12.62
N GLY A 53 -22.11 1.74 12.16
CA GLY A 53 -21.45 1.41 10.89
C GLY A 53 -19.93 1.61 10.92
N THR A 54 -19.34 1.62 12.10
CA THR A 54 -17.88 1.71 12.28
C THR A 54 -17.26 0.32 12.16
N LEU A 55 -16.16 0.20 11.43
CA LEU A 55 -15.49 -1.08 11.16
C LEU A 55 -14.24 -1.21 12.02
N GLU A 56 -14.02 -2.39 12.58
CA GLU A 56 -12.81 -2.74 13.33
C GLU A 56 -12.03 -3.81 12.59
N PHE A 57 -10.74 -3.53 12.40
CA PHE A 57 -9.80 -4.39 11.68
C PHE A 57 -8.66 -4.83 12.58
N PHE A 58 -8.20 -6.05 12.38
CA PHE A 58 -6.96 -6.53 12.96
C PHE A 58 -5.77 -6.03 12.12
N THR A 59 -4.74 -5.51 12.80
CA THR A 59 -3.51 -5.03 12.15
C THR A 59 -2.29 -5.41 12.99
N LEU A 60 -1.41 -6.23 12.44
CA LEU A 60 -0.18 -6.66 13.10
C LEU A 60 0.70 -5.44 13.47
N ALA A 61 1.41 -5.53 14.60
CA ALA A 61 2.38 -4.53 15.01
C ALA A 61 3.44 -4.24 13.91
N GLU A 62 3.83 -5.27 13.14
CA GLU A 62 4.73 -5.14 12.00
C GLU A 62 4.12 -4.26 10.89
N THR A 63 2.85 -4.47 10.55
CA THR A 63 2.11 -3.66 9.58
C THR A 63 2.08 -2.20 10.01
N GLN A 64 1.79 -1.92 11.28
CA GLN A 64 1.80 -0.56 11.82
C GLN A 64 3.17 0.11 11.74
N ARG A 65 4.26 -0.64 11.96
CA ARG A 65 5.63 -0.11 11.88
C ARG A 65 6.07 0.19 10.45
N ARG A 66 5.71 -0.66 9.49
CA ARG A 66 6.15 -0.58 8.10
C ARG A 66 5.32 0.33 7.21
N THR A 67 4.14 0.70 7.68
CA THR A 67 3.17 1.48 6.90
C THR A 67 2.87 2.82 7.54
N ASN A 68 2.17 3.69 6.82
CA ASN A 68 1.72 4.96 7.38
C ASN A 68 0.63 4.79 8.44
N LEU A 69 -0.03 3.62 8.53
CA LEU A 69 -1.14 3.39 9.48
C LEU A 69 -0.75 3.69 10.93
N GLY A 70 0.45 3.28 11.36
CA GLY A 70 0.94 3.53 12.72
C GLY A 70 1.31 5.00 13.01
N ARG A 71 1.30 5.88 12.00
CA ARG A 71 1.61 7.30 12.11
C ARG A 71 0.38 8.20 12.01
N LEU A 72 -0.75 7.64 11.61
CA LEU A 72 -2.00 8.38 11.47
C LEU A 72 -2.61 8.68 12.83
N LYS A 73 -3.37 9.77 12.88
CA LYS A 73 -4.08 10.22 14.09
C LYS A 73 -5.59 10.03 13.91
N PRO A 74 -6.36 9.87 14.98
CA PRO A 74 -7.81 9.97 14.89
C PRO A 74 -8.23 11.21 14.10
N GLY A 75 -9.17 11.04 13.18
CA GLY A 75 -9.60 12.07 12.23
C GLY A 75 -8.91 12.01 10.85
N SER A 76 -7.79 11.28 10.70
CA SER A 76 -7.13 11.10 9.39
C SER A 76 -8.04 10.37 8.41
N LEU A 77 -8.02 10.82 7.15
CA LEU A 77 -8.73 10.18 6.04
C LEU A 77 -7.95 8.96 5.53
N LEU A 78 -8.66 7.87 5.26
CA LEU A 78 -8.15 6.59 4.79
C LEU A 78 -8.85 6.19 3.49
N ASN A 79 -8.13 5.57 2.56
CA ASN A 79 -8.69 4.90 1.39
C ASN A 79 -9.18 3.51 1.77
N ILE A 80 -10.31 3.09 1.22
CA ILE A 80 -10.92 1.78 1.46
C ILE A 80 -11.28 1.15 0.12
N GLU A 81 -10.83 -0.09 -0.07
CA GLU A 81 -11.22 -0.93 -1.21
C GLU A 81 -11.48 -2.36 -0.70
N ARG A 82 -12.59 -2.97 -1.13
CA ARG A 82 -12.91 -4.38 -0.85
C ARG A 82 -12.13 -5.30 -1.78
N ALA A 83 -11.97 -6.55 -1.35
CA ALA A 83 -11.35 -7.55 -2.20
C ALA A 83 -12.16 -7.78 -3.50
N LEU A 84 -11.45 -7.82 -4.63
CA LEU A 84 -12.01 -8.08 -5.96
C LEU A 84 -12.75 -9.43 -5.97
N ARG A 85 -13.98 -9.44 -6.47
CA ARG A 85 -14.76 -10.66 -6.65
C ARG A 85 -14.41 -11.32 -7.98
N VAL A 86 -14.63 -12.62 -8.07
CA VAL A 86 -14.53 -13.33 -9.36
C VAL A 86 -15.58 -12.78 -10.32
N GLY A 87 -15.13 -12.30 -11.49
CA GLY A 87 -15.98 -11.68 -12.51
C GLY A 87 -16.02 -10.16 -12.50
N ASP A 88 -15.47 -9.50 -11.48
CA ASP A 88 -15.34 -8.05 -11.47
C ASP A 88 -14.27 -7.56 -12.46
N ARG A 89 -14.33 -6.28 -12.80
CA ARG A 89 -13.37 -5.66 -13.73
C ARG A 89 -12.09 -5.27 -12.98
N LEU A 90 -10.94 -5.64 -13.53
CA LEU A 90 -9.64 -5.14 -13.10
C LEU A 90 -9.35 -3.82 -13.83
N GLY A 91 -9.83 -2.71 -13.28
CA GLY A 91 -9.72 -1.38 -13.90
C GLY A 91 -8.39 -0.66 -13.63
N GLY A 92 -7.64 -1.06 -12.60
CA GLY A 92 -6.30 -0.59 -12.28
C GLY A 92 -5.23 -1.61 -12.64
N HIS A 93 -4.48 -2.10 -11.64
CA HIS A 93 -3.52 -3.20 -11.79
C HIS A 93 -3.71 -4.21 -10.66
N ILE A 94 -2.90 -5.27 -10.65
CA ILE A 94 -2.96 -6.29 -9.59
C ILE A 94 -2.31 -5.72 -8.32
N VAL A 95 -3.14 -5.41 -7.31
CA VAL A 95 -2.70 -4.93 -5.99
C VAL A 95 -2.95 -6.02 -4.97
N SER A 96 -1.92 -6.39 -4.23
CA SER A 96 -2.00 -7.45 -3.23
C SER A 96 -2.43 -6.96 -1.86
N GLY A 97 -2.16 -5.68 -1.58
CA GLY A 97 -2.31 -5.07 -0.26
C GLY A 97 -1.09 -5.28 0.63
N HIS A 98 0.03 -5.69 0.06
CA HIS A 98 1.28 -5.94 0.77
C HIS A 98 2.26 -4.80 0.51
N ILE A 99 2.28 -3.85 1.42
CA ILE A 99 3.06 -2.62 1.30
C ILE A 99 4.55 -2.93 1.32
N ASP A 100 5.26 -2.45 0.31
CA ASP A 100 6.72 -2.60 0.19
C ASP A 100 7.46 -1.58 1.04
N ALA A 101 6.99 -0.33 1.03
CA ALA A 101 7.59 0.75 1.78
C ALA A 101 6.57 1.85 2.11
N ALA A 102 6.86 2.64 3.13
CA ALA A 102 6.24 3.94 3.33
C ALA A 102 7.28 5.03 3.01
N ALA A 103 6.91 6.00 2.18
CA ALA A 103 7.82 7.06 1.72
C ALA A 103 7.20 8.44 1.86
N PRO A 104 8.01 9.50 2.07
CA PRO A 104 7.49 10.85 2.17
C PRO A 104 7.10 11.42 0.81
N VAL A 105 6.01 12.16 0.80
CA VAL A 105 5.67 13.08 -0.27
C VAL A 105 6.70 14.21 -0.27
N LEU A 106 7.34 14.45 -1.40
CA LEU A 106 8.33 15.52 -1.56
C LEU A 106 7.68 16.81 -2.05
N ASP A 107 6.70 16.68 -2.96
CA ASP A 107 5.96 17.81 -3.50
C ASP A 107 4.55 17.39 -3.94
N TYR A 108 3.59 18.29 -3.86
CA TYR A 108 2.23 18.07 -4.32
C TYR A 108 1.63 19.37 -4.85
N ARG A 109 1.55 19.50 -6.15
CA ARG A 109 1.19 20.77 -6.81
C ARG A 109 0.12 20.60 -7.88
N LYS A 110 -0.70 21.64 -8.03
CA LYS A 110 -1.64 21.75 -9.15
C LYS A 110 -0.88 22.15 -10.42
N MET A 111 -1.19 21.48 -11.51
CA MET A 111 -0.60 21.74 -12.81
C MET A 111 -1.47 22.69 -13.64
N PRO A 112 -0.89 23.36 -14.68
CA PRO A 112 -1.63 24.29 -15.52
C PRO A 112 -2.83 23.67 -16.25
N ASP A 113 -2.79 22.37 -16.55
CA ASP A 113 -3.86 21.60 -17.20
C ASP A 113 -5.01 21.21 -16.26
N GLY A 114 -4.87 21.51 -14.96
CA GLY A 114 -5.88 21.23 -13.94
C GLY A 114 -5.66 19.95 -13.14
N ASP A 115 -4.77 19.08 -13.60
CA ASP A 115 -4.32 17.89 -12.88
C ASP A 115 -3.45 18.24 -11.66
N PHE A 116 -3.09 17.21 -10.87
CA PHE A 116 -2.19 17.36 -9.75
C PHE A 116 -0.99 16.43 -9.92
N GLU A 117 0.20 16.95 -9.74
CA GLU A 117 1.43 16.17 -9.70
C GLU A 117 1.79 15.87 -8.25
N LEU A 118 1.99 14.59 -7.97
CA LEU A 118 2.49 14.10 -6.70
C LEU A 118 3.90 13.56 -6.92
N ARG A 119 4.87 14.13 -6.22
CA ARG A 119 6.27 13.70 -6.19
C ARG A 119 6.54 12.99 -4.89
N VAL A 120 7.02 11.76 -4.95
CA VAL A 120 7.26 10.90 -3.79
C VAL A 120 8.72 10.45 -3.81
N ALA A 121 9.34 10.35 -2.64
CA ALA A 121 10.67 9.76 -2.53
C ALA A 121 10.66 8.31 -3.01
N LEU A 122 11.69 7.92 -3.77
CA LEU A 122 11.83 6.58 -4.31
C LEU A 122 12.67 5.71 -3.36
N PRO A 123 12.07 4.74 -2.66
CA PRO A 123 12.82 3.78 -1.85
C PRO A 123 13.73 2.91 -2.74
N GLU A 124 14.96 2.66 -2.30
CA GLU A 124 15.91 1.79 -3.02
C GLU A 124 15.33 0.41 -3.37
N LEU A 125 14.46 -0.11 -2.51
CA LEU A 125 13.79 -1.40 -2.73
C LEU A 125 12.93 -1.40 -4.00
N LEU A 126 12.25 -0.28 -4.31
CA LEU A 126 11.32 -0.15 -5.44
C LEU A 126 12.01 0.34 -6.72
N ALA A 127 13.16 0.98 -6.62
CA ALA A 127 13.86 1.56 -7.77
C ALA A 127 14.09 0.58 -8.94
N PRO A 128 14.45 -0.71 -8.71
CA PRO A 128 14.64 -1.67 -9.80
C PRO A 128 13.35 -2.14 -10.50
N GLU A 129 12.19 -1.90 -9.90
CA GLU A 129 10.89 -2.38 -10.37
C GLU A 129 10.06 -1.27 -11.01
N LEU A 130 10.39 0.00 -10.68
CA LEU A 130 9.60 1.14 -11.10
C LEU A 130 10.07 1.63 -12.48
N VAL A 131 9.13 1.72 -13.42
CA VAL A 131 9.39 2.19 -14.78
C VAL A 131 8.40 3.28 -15.18
N GLU A 132 8.83 4.21 -16.00
CA GLU A 132 7.92 5.21 -16.59
C GLU A 132 6.80 4.52 -17.37
N LYS A 133 5.59 5.02 -17.24
CA LYS A 133 4.35 4.45 -17.77
C LYS A 133 3.96 3.10 -17.15
N GLY A 134 4.70 2.63 -16.16
CA GLY A 134 4.30 1.51 -15.31
C GLY A 134 3.26 1.91 -14.26
N SER A 135 2.82 0.93 -13.49
CA SER A 135 1.85 1.14 -12.40
C SER A 135 2.51 1.08 -11.04
N ILE A 136 1.98 1.86 -10.11
CA ILE A 136 2.30 1.81 -8.68
C ILE A 136 1.02 2.06 -7.88
N ALA A 137 0.86 1.40 -6.75
CA ALA A 137 -0.20 1.75 -5.80
C ALA A 137 0.35 2.70 -4.71
N ILE A 138 -0.29 3.86 -4.55
CA ILE A 138 0.02 4.87 -3.52
C ILE A 138 -1.18 4.99 -2.59
N ASP A 139 -1.02 4.66 -1.30
CA ASP A 139 -2.13 4.52 -0.36
C ASP A 139 -3.30 3.70 -0.94
N GLY A 140 -2.98 2.65 -1.69
CA GLY A 140 -3.93 1.77 -2.36
C GLY A 140 -4.53 2.32 -3.67
N VAL A 141 -4.14 3.51 -4.11
CA VAL A 141 -4.61 4.07 -5.39
C VAL A 141 -3.67 3.64 -6.51
N SER A 142 -4.20 2.96 -7.53
CA SER A 142 -3.47 2.61 -8.76
C SER A 142 -3.19 3.85 -9.59
N LEU A 143 -1.91 4.15 -9.80
CA LEU A 143 -1.46 5.35 -10.51
C LEU A 143 -0.39 5.00 -11.54
N THR A 144 -0.39 5.75 -12.63
CA THR A 144 0.64 5.64 -13.66
C THR A 144 1.85 6.50 -13.30
N VAL A 145 3.03 5.89 -13.35
CA VAL A 145 4.32 6.58 -13.16
C VAL A 145 4.61 7.46 -14.36
N ILE A 146 4.90 8.75 -14.12
CA ILE A 146 5.22 9.73 -15.17
C ILE A 146 6.72 9.85 -15.36
N GLU A 147 7.46 10.00 -14.26
CA GLU A 147 8.91 10.19 -14.26
C GLU A 147 9.53 9.36 -13.14
N VAL A 148 10.70 8.80 -13.39
CA VAL A 148 11.54 8.12 -12.39
C VAL A 148 12.87 8.80 -12.32
N GLY A 149 13.17 9.48 -11.21
CA GLY A 149 14.47 10.11 -10.92
C GLY A 149 15.39 9.19 -10.10
N GLY A 150 16.52 9.74 -9.66
CA GLY A 150 17.48 8.99 -8.83
C GLY A 150 16.96 8.69 -7.43
N ASP A 151 16.19 9.61 -6.84
CA ASP A 151 15.69 9.54 -5.46
C ASP A 151 14.20 9.85 -5.34
N PHE A 152 13.50 10.00 -6.47
CA PHE A 152 12.07 10.30 -6.52
C PHE A 152 11.39 9.65 -7.73
N PHE A 153 10.08 9.63 -7.69
CA PHE A 153 9.22 9.43 -8.85
C PHE A 153 8.02 10.37 -8.79
N THR A 154 7.37 10.56 -9.93
CA THR A 154 6.15 11.37 -10.02
C THR A 154 4.99 10.58 -10.60
N VAL A 155 3.79 10.94 -10.16
CA VAL A 155 2.51 10.48 -10.72
C VAL A 155 1.58 11.65 -10.94
N ARG A 156 0.60 11.50 -11.84
CA ARG A 156 -0.46 12.47 -12.05
C ARG A 156 -1.77 11.95 -11.49
N LEU A 157 -2.45 12.84 -10.76
CA LEU A 157 -3.81 12.62 -10.28
C LEU A 157 -4.76 13.51 -11.06
N ILE A 158 -5.74 12.89 -11.71
CA ILE A 158 -6.86 13.63 -12.28
C ILE A 158 -7.76 14.16 -11.15
N PRO A 159 -8.54 15.23 -11.37
CA PRO A 159 -9.34 15.84 -10.31
C PRO A 159 -10.23 14.86 -9.52
N VAL A 160 -10.86 13.91 -10.20
CA VAL A 160 -11.73 12.91 -9.55
C VAL A 160 -10.92 11.98 -8.63
N THR A 161 -9.77 11.48 -9.05
CA THR A 161 -8.92 10.63 -8.20
C THR A 161 -8.48 11.39 -6.95
N ARG A 162 -8.16 12.68 -7.09
CA ARG A 162 -7.80 13.52 -5.95
C ARG A 162 -8.97 13.72 -4.99
N SER A 163 -10.17 14.05 -5.49
CA SER A 163 -11.33 14.34 -4.64
C SER A 163 -11.89 13.12 -3.93
N ASP A 164 -11.80 11.95 -4.56
CA ASP A 164 -12.47 10.74 -4.09
C ASP A 164 -11.55 9.84 -3.25
N THR A 165 -10.30 10.26 -3.03
CA THR A 165 -9.32 9.52 -2.24
C THR A 165 -8.71 10.34 -1.12
N ALA A 166 -8.11 9.66 -0.13
CA ALA A 166 -7.37 10.29 0.95
C ALA A 166 -6.11 11.04 0.49
N LEU A 167 -5.73 10.92 -0.79
CA LEU A 167 -4.61 11.67 -1.35
C LEU A 167 -4.86 13.18 -1.37
N VAL A 168 -6.13 13.61 -1.25
CA VAL A 168 -6.48 15.04 -1.14
C VAL A 168 -5.86 15.72 0.08
N GLU A 169 -5.63 14.98 1.17
CA GLU A 169 -5.05 15.51 2.42
C GLU A 169 -3.52 15.43 2.46
N ARG A 170 -2.88 14.81 1.45
CA ARG A 170 -1.43 14.66 1.46
C ARG A 170 -0.74 15.99 1.15
N THR A 171 0.32 16.24 1.90
CA THR A 171 1.17 17.43 1.80
C THR A 171 2.64 17.01 1.82
N PRO A 172 3.59 17.87 1.40
CA PRO A 172 5.01 17.57 1.60
C PRO A 172 5.33 17.17 3.02
N GLY A 173 6.05 16.06 3.18
CA GLY A 173 6.35 15.40 4.46
C GLY A 173 5.34 14.34 4.91
N SER A 174 4.14 14.28 4.33
CA SER A 174 3.20 13.18 4.59
C SER A 174 3.81 11.85 4.14
N LEU A 175 3.65 10.79 4.95
CA LEU A 175 4.01 9.44 4.52
C LEU A 175 2.86 8.81 3.74
N VAL A 176 3.19 8.18 2.62
CA VAL A 176 2.27 7.35 1.81
C VAL A 176 2.79 5.92 1.73
N ASN A 177 1.87 4.96 1.72
CA ASN A 177 2.19 3.56 1.50
C ASN A 177 2.43 3.32 0.00
N LEU A 178 3.46 2.56 -0.32
CA LEU A 178 3.83 2.20 -1.69
C LEU A 178 3.79 0.69 -1.86
N GLU A 179 3.14 0.24 -2.93
CA GLU A 179 3.20 -1.14 -3.40
C GLU A 179 3.54 -1.12 -4.90
N GLY A 180 4.67 -1.73 -5.27
CA GLY A 180 5.08 -1.91 -6.65
C GLY A 180 4.22 -2.98 -7.36
N ASP A 181 4.16 -2.92 -8.68
CA ASP A 181 3.46 -3.94 -9.46
C ASP A 181 4.09 -5.33 -9.23
N VAL A 182 3.27 -6.29 -8.85
CA VAL A 182 3.71 -7.66 -8.57
C VAL A 182 4.44 -8.31 -9.75
N ILE A 183 4.11 -7.94 -10.97
CA ILE A 183 4.80 -8.43 -12.18
C ILE A 183 6.25 -7.97 -12.18
N GLY A 184 6.51 -6.71 -11.81
CA GLY A 184 7.87 -6.17 -11.65
C GLY A 184 8.70 -6.97 -10.65
N LYS A 185 8.13 -7.34 -9.50
CA LYS A 185 8.77 -8.16 -8.47
C LYS A 185 9.19 -9.53 -8.99
N TYR A 186 8.33 -10.22 -9.73
CA TYR A 186 8.65 -11.52 -10.32
C TYR A 186 9.69 -11.42 -11.42
N VAL A 187 9.60 -10.42 -12.29
CA VAL A 187 10.59 -10.16 -13.35
C VAL A 187 11.96 -9.91 -12.73
N ARG A 188 12.03 -9.00 -11.75
CA ARG A 188 13.27 -8.72 -11.00
C ARG A 188 13.87 -9.98 -10.40
N ARG A 189 13.06 -10.79 -9.71
CA ARG A 189 13.53 -12.04 -9.10
C ARG A 189 14.13 -13.00 -10.12
N GLN A 190 13.54 -13.10 -11.31
CA GLN A 190 14.05 -13.94 -12.39
C GLN A 190 15.41 -13.44 -12.91
N PHE A 191 15.60 -12.12 -13.03
CA PHE A 191 16.89 -11.54 -13.42
C PHE A 191 17.96 -11.75 -12.36
N GLU A 192 17.64 -11.59 -11.07
CA GLU A 192 18.56 -11.85 -9.96
C GLU A 192 19.06 -13.29 -9.97
N LEU A 193 18.15 -14.26 -10.14
CA LEU A 193 18.50 -15.68 -10.21
C LEU A 193 19.42 -15.99 -11.40
N ARG A 194 19.13 -15.42 -12.59
CA ARG A 194 19.94 -15.66 -13.80
C ARG A 194 21.33 -15.01 -13.74
N SER A 195 21.46 -13.87 -13.07
CA SER A 195 22.72 -13.13 -12.94
C SER A 195 23.61 -13.63 -11.80
N GLY A 196 23.21 -14.68 -11.09
CA GLY A 196 23.92 -15.16 -9.90
C GLY A 196 23.91 -14.17 -8.71
N ARG A 197 23.12 -13.11 -8.80
CA ARG A 197 22.93 -12.09 -7.76
C ARG A 197 21.77 -12.41 -6.81
N ALA A 198 21.28 -13.66 -6.81
CA ALA A 198 20.31 -14.04 -5.81
C ALA A 198 20.91 -13.76 -4.43
N PRO A 199 20.21 -13.04 -3.53
CA PRO A 199 20.71 -12.86 -2.17
C PRO A 199 20.95 -14.26 -1.60
N GLU A 200 22.14 -14.46 -1.04
CA GLU A 200 22.42 -15.67 -0.28
C GLU A 200 21.31 -15.81 0.78
N PRO A 201 20.80 -17.03 0.99
CA PRO A 201 19.83 -17.22 2.06
C PRO A 201 20.44 -16.68 3.34
N LYS A 202 19.80 -15.71 3.98
CA LYS A 202 20.18 -15.19 5.30
C LYS A 202 19.90 -16.26 6.35
N SER A 203 20.62 -17.37 6.28
CA SER A 203 20.60 -18.43 7.28
C SER A 203 21.95 -18.40 7.93
N ASP A 204 22.01 -17.93 9.17
CA ASP A 204 23.20 -18.08 10.03
C ASP A 204 23.38 -19.56 10.45
N ILE A 205 22.54 -20.46 9.96
CA ILE A 205 22.58 -21.87 10.21
C ILE A 205 23.50 -22.51 9.17
N THR A 206 24.71 -22.78 9.57
CA THR A 206 25.68 -23.55 8.79
C THR A 206 25.61 -25.05 9.19
N MET A 207 26.23 -25.90 8.36
CA MET A 207 26.36 -27.33 8.72
C MET A 207 27.14 -27.52 10.05
N ASP A 208 28.06 -26.63 10.36
CA ASP A 208 28.78 -26.66 11.63
C ASP A 208 27.89 -26.23 12.78
N THR A 209 27.04 -25.21 12.61
CA THR A 209 26.01 -24.83 13.61
C THR A 209 25.05 -25.99 13.91
N LEU A 210 24.65 -26.75 12.88
CA LEU A 210 23.79 -27.93 13.06
C LEU A 210 24.51 -29.07 13.81
N ARG A 211 25.81 -29.30 13.52
CA ARG A 211 26.62 -30.29 14.25
C ARG A 211 26.82 -29.91 15.71
N GLU A 212 27.17 -28.65 15.98
CA GLU A 212 27.32 -28.13 17.35
C GLU A 212 26.03 -28.18 18.15
N ALA A 213 24.89 -28.01 17.49
CA ALA A 213 23.56 -28.11 18.10
C ALA A 213 23.03 -29.57 18.21
N GLY A 214 23.78 -30.59 17.74
CA GLY A 214 23.45 -32.01 17.89
C GLY A 214 22.40 -32.53 16.91
N PHE A 215 22.21 -31.85 15.77
CA PHE A 215 21.28 -32.30 14.72
C PHE A 215 21.93 -33.19 13.64
N LEU A 216 23.25 -33.33 13.69
CA LEU A 216 24.05 -34.20 12.79
C LEU A 216 25.13 -34.95 13.55
#